data_420f67d1128e7466c800fa2546a9bf09
#
_entry.id   420f67d1128e7466c800fa2546a9bf09
#
_cell.length_a   1.000
_cell.length_b   1.000
_cell.length_c   1.000
_cell.angle_alpha   90.00
_cell.angle_beta   90.00
_cell.angle_gamma   90.00
#
_symmetry.space_group_name_H-M   'P 1'
#
loop_
_entity.id
_entity.type
_entity.pdbx_description
1 polymer ?
#
loop_
_entity_poly.entity_id
_entity_poly.type
_entity_poly.pdbx_seq_one_letter_code
_entity_poly.pdbx_strand_id
1 'polypeptide(L)'
;MPLIASNPKDRVILGLMTFGPKEADGARITDLDTYNKALDVFQSRGYNEVDTARVYVGRQQEAFTREAKWKERGLTLATKVQYPGQPGDHAAAKVVESVETSLKELGTDSVDIMYLHAADRATPFAETLEALDKLHKKGKFVKLGLSNFTAFEVAEVVLTCKYNGWVRPTVYQGMYNVITRSIEPELIPALRRYGLDLVVYNPLAGGLFSGKIKSKDIVPSEGRFSDNHGTGGNYRKRYFRESTFKALQTIEAAVEKNGLSMIETALRWTVHHSGLKIKDGNDGIIIGISSVQQLEDNLNQLEKGPLPEEVVQALDQAWAISKADTTNYWHLDLEYKYNTRDALFSAGAK
;
A
#
# COMPACT_ATOMS: atom_id res chain seq x y z
N MET A 1 -15.28 -4.94 15.88
CA MET A 1 -14.08 -5.39 16.62
C MET A 1 -12.88 -4.82 15.89
N PRO A 2 -11.81 -4.39 16.56
CA PRO A 2 -10.56 -4.10 15.85
C PRO A 2 -10.09 -5.39 15.19
N LEU A 3 -9.63 -5.32 13.94
CA LEU A 3 -9.11 -6.48 13.17
C LEU A 3 -7.93 -7.17 13.87
N ILE A 4 -7.23 -6.42 14.72
CA ILE A 4 -6.13 -6.89 15.54
C ILE A 4 -6.41 -6.46 16.97
N ALA A 5 -7.33 -7.16 17.63
CA ALA A 5 -7.51 -7.02 19.07
C ALA A 5 -6.32 -7.69 19.75
N SER A 6 -5.54 -6.91 20.48
CA SER A 6 -4.51 -7.38 21.43
C SER A 6 -3.24 -8.04 20.86
N ASN A 7 -2.79 -7.73 19.66
CA ASN A 7 -1.43 -8.10 19.33
C ASN A 7 -0.48 -7.02 19.91
N PRO A 8 0.40 -7.32 20.88
CA PRO A 8 1.35 -6.36 21.44
C PRO A 8 2.45 -5.97 20.46
N LYS A 9 2.49 -6.58 19.27
CA LYS A 9 3.44 -6.29 18.21
C LYS A 9 2.94 -5.16 17.31
N ASP A 10 3.88 -4.50 16.66
CA ASP A 10 3.60 -3.52 15.61
C ASP A 10 2.80 -4.17 14.47
N ARG A 11 1.87 -3.44 13.86
CA ARG A 11 1.07 -3.96 12.76
C ARG A 11 1.91 -4.05 11.49
N VAL A 12 2.44 -5.23 11.22
CA VAL A 12 3.16 -5.56 9.98
C VAL A 12 2.27 -6.45 9.11
N ILE A 13 2.22 -6.13 7.83
CA ILE A 13 1.36 -6.77 6.84
C ILE A 13 2.25 -7.35 5.75
N LEU A 14 2.05 -8.60 5.37
CA LEU A 14 2.77 -9.21 4.26
C LEU A 14 2.09 -8.86 2.94
N GLY A 15 2.77 -8.07 2.11
CA GLY A 15 2.30 -7.71 0.77
C GLY A 15 2.54 -8.84 -0.24
N LEU A 16 1.48 -9.29 -0.90
CA LEU A 16 1.49 -10.45 -1.78
C LEU A 16 1.69 -10.10 -3.27
N MET A 17 2.03 -8.86 -3.61
CA MET A 17 2.20 -8.42 -5.00
C MET A 17 3.26 -9.21 -5.79
N THR A 18 4.19 -9.87 -5.11
CA THR A 18 5.27 -10.68 -5.71
C THR A 18 5.03 -12.18 -5.63
N PHE A 19 3.85 -12.61 -5.18
CA PHE A 19 3.48 -14.02 -5.07
C PHE A 19 2.53 -14.40 -6.21
N GLY A 20 2.85 -15.43 -6.95
CA GLY A 20 1.98 -15.88 -8.05
C GLY A 20 2.69 -16.82 -9.02
N PRO A 21 1.97 -17.51 -9.89
CA PRO A 21 2.53 -18.63 -10.66
C PRO A 21 3.46 -18.21 -11.80
N LYS A 22 3.56 -16.91 -12.15
CA LYS A 22 4.29 -16.46 -13.34
C LYS A 22 5.25 -15.31 -13.06
N GLU A 23 6.54 -15.53 -13.25
CA GLU A 23 7.58 -14.50 -13.17
C GLU A 23 7.38 -13.36 -14.18
N ALA A 24 6.95 -13.70 -15.40
CA ALA A 24 6.69 -12.72 -16.45
C ALA A 24 5.63 -11.66 -16.05
N ASP A 25 4.70 -12.03 -15.17
CA ASP A 25 3.67 -11.14 -14.63
C ASP A 25 4.12 -10.43 -13.33
N GLY A 26 5.40 -10.55 -12.98
CA GLY A 26 6.02 -9.85 -11.84
C GLY A 26 6.12 -10.67 -10.56
N ALA A 27 5.77 -11.96 -10.56
CA ALA A 27 5.98 -12.84 -9.41
C ALA A 27 7.48 -13.06 -9.13
N ARG A 28 7.80 -13.36 -7.86
CA ARG A 28 9.13 -13.73 -7.36
C ARG A 28 9.06 -15.00 -6.53
N ILE A 29 7.93 -15.24 -5.90
CA ILE A 29 7.61 -16.48 -5.19
C ILE A 29 6.55 -17.16 -6.03
N THR A 30 6.96 -18.20 -6.77
CA THR A 30 6.18 -18.80 -7.85
C THR A 30 5.68 -20.21 -7.54
N ASP A 31 6.12 -20.78 -6.43
CA ASP A 31 5.70 -22.09 -5.97
C ASP A 31 5.01 -22.01 -4.59
N LEU A 32 4.09 -22.93 -4.34
CA LEU A 32 3.29 -22.98 -3.13
C LEU A 32 4.09 -23.36 -1.88
N ASP A 33 5.17 -24.14 -2.03
CA ASP A 33 5.98 -24.55 -0.88
C ASP A 33 6.73 -23.35 -0.31
N THR A 34 7.36 -22.55 -1.16
CA THR A 34 8.00 -21.28 -0.77
C THR A 34 6.97 -20.29 -0.22
N TYR A 35 5.79 -20.21 -0.85
CA TYR A 35 4.70 -19.36 -0.36
C TYR A 35 4.28 -19.77 1.06
N ASN A 36 3.97 -21.04 1.27
CA ASN A 36 3.57 -21.55 2.57
C ASN A 36 4.66 -21.36 3.62
N LYS A 37 5.94 -21.61 3.26
CA LYS A 37 7.08 -21.33 4.13
C LYS A 37 7.16 -19.85 4.56
N ALA A 38 6.91 -18.92 3.63
CA ALA A 38 6.85 -17.49 3.98
C ALA A 38 5.72 -17.20 4.98
N LEU A 39 4.53 -17.79 4.79
CA LEU A 39 3.41 -17.64 5.72
C LEU A 39 3.72 -18.28 7.08
N ASP A 40 4.37 -19.45 7.12
CA ASP A 40 4.77 -20.12 8.36
C ASP A 40 5.75 -19.25 9.16
N VAL A 41 6.77 -18.69 8.52
CA VAL A 41 7.70 -17.73 9.14
C VAL A 41 6.96 -16.51 9.68
N PHE A 42 6.08 -15.92 8.87
CA PHE A 42 5.33 -14.73 9.25
C PHE A 42 4.42 -14.98 10.46
N GLN A 43 3.67 -16.08 10.44
CA GLN A 43 2.77 -16.46 11.54
C GLN A 43 3.53 -16.90 12.80
N SER A 44 4.67 -17.60 12.67
CA SER A 44 5.51 -17.99 13.82
C SER A 44 6.06 -16.77 14.57
N ARG A 45 6.23 -15.64 13.87
CA ARG A 45 6.61 -14.35 14.46
C ARG A 45 5.43 -13.58 15.07
N GLY A 46 4.22 -14.13 15.02
CA GLY A 46 3.00 -13.54 15.60
C GLY A 46 2.30 -12.53 14.69
N TYR A 47 2.61 -12.49 13.41
CA TYR A 47 1.92 -11.65 12.42
C TYR A 47 0.88 -12.46 11.67
N ASN A 48 -0.22 -11.82 11.26
CA ASN A 48 -1.35 -12.54 10.68
C ASN A 48 -2.12 -11.79 9.60
N GLU A 49 -1.61 -10.67 9.08
CA GLU A 49 -2.31 -9.86 8.08
C GLU A 49 -1.59 -9.91 6.74
N VAL A 50 -2.35 -10.14 5.65
CA VAL A 50 -1.83 -10.19 4.28
C VAL A 50 -2.61 -9.24 3.38
N ASP A 51 -1.93 -8.67 2.37
CA ASP A 51 -2.49 -7.69 1.45
C ASP A 51 -2.31 -8.13 0.00
N THR A 52 -3.42 -8.28 -0.72
CA THR A 52 -3.46 -8.57 -2.15
C THR A 52 -4.25 -7.54 -2.93
N ALA A 53 -4.47 -7.77 -4.23
CA ALA A 53 -5.33 -6.97 -5.09
C ALA A 53 -5.74 -7.75 -6.35
N ARG A 54 -6.91 -7.41 -6.92
CA ARG A 54 -7.44 -7.99 -8.15
C ARG A 54 -6.44 -7.96 -9.31
N VAL A 55 -5.66 -6.90 -9.43
CA VAL A 55 -4.74 -6.67 -10.56
C VAL A 55 -3.40 -7.39 -10.47
N TYR A 56 -3.03 -7.94 -9.30
CA TYR A 56 -1.69 -8.46 -9.07
C TYR A 56 -1.39 -9.72 -9.90
N VAL A 57 -0.15 -9.82 -10.38
CA VAL A 57 0.39 -10.94 -11.14
C VAL A 57 -0.58 -11.39 -12.25
N GLY A 58 -0.92 -10.48 -13.16
CA GLY A 58 -1.83 -10.78 -14.26
C GLY A 58 -3.22 -11.25 -13.82
N ARG A 59 -3.69 -10.81 -12.64
CA ARG A 59 -4.96 -11.23 -12.00
C ARG A 59 -4.97 -12.68 -11.48
N GLN A 60 -3.81 -13.30 -11.30
CA GLN A 60 -3.69 -14.69 -10.83
C GLN A 60 -3.34 -14.79 -9.34
N GLN A 61 -2.98 -13.67 -8.70
CA GLN A 61 -2.48 -13.66 -7.34
C GLN A 61 -3.54 -14.10 -6.31
N GLU A 62 -4.78 -13.69 -6.46
CA GLU A 62 -5.88 -14.06 -5.53
C GLU A 62 -6.15 -15.57 -5.56
N ALA A 63 -6.19 -16.19 -6.74
CA ALA A 63 -6.34 -17.65 -6.88
C ALA A 63 -5.14 -18.40 -6.25
N PHE A 64 -3.94 -17.89 -6.46
CA PHE A 64 -2.72 -18.46 -5.87
C PHE A 64 -2.72 -18.34 -4.33
N THR A 65 -3.30 -17.28 -3.79
CA THR A 65 -3.51 -17.11 -2.33
C THR A 65 -4.53 -18.12 -1.78
N ARG A 66 -5.60 -18.43 -2.53
CA ARG A 66 -6.53 -19.50 -2.16
C ARG A 66 -5.80 -20.84 -2.07
N GLU A 67 -4.95 -21.16 -3.04
CA GLU A 67 -4.18 -22.42 -3.04
C GLU A 67 -3.22 -22.52 -1.84
N ALA A 68 -2.70 -21.40 -1.35
CA ALA A 68 -1.93 -21.32 -0.10
C ALA A 68 -2.79 -21.44 1.17
N LYS A 69 -4.10 -21.67 1.04
CA LYS A 69 -5.04 -21.95 2.15
C LYS A 69 -5.09 -20.84 3.20
N TRP A 70 -5.11 -19.59 2.75
CA TRP A 70 -5.08 -18.41 3.63
C TRP A 70 -6.19 -18.44 4.70
N LYS A 71 -7.39 -18.91 4.34
CA LYS A 71 -8.55 -18.94 5.24
C LYS A 71 -8.38 -19.99 6.34
N GLU A 72 -7.92 -21.17 6.01
CA GLU A 72 -7.64 -22.26 6.94
C GLU A 72 -6.51 -21.90 7.90
N ARG A 73 -5.57 -21.05 7.45
CA ARG A 73 -4.52 -20.47 8.28
C ARG A 73 -5.04 -19.38 9.23
N GLY A 74 -6.28 -18.93 9.10
CA GLY A 74 -6.85 -17.86 9.88
C GLY A 74 -6.22 -16.50 9.63
N LEU A 75 -5.71 -16.24 8.41
CA LEU A 75 -5.13 -14.95 8.04
C LEU A 75 -6.21 -13.88 7.91
N THR A 76 -5.91 -12.68 8.39
CA THR A 76 -6.66 -11.47 8.04
C THR A 76 -6.26 -11.03 6.64
N LEU A 77 -7.21 -10.85 5.72
CA LEU A 77 -6.92 -10.60 4.32
C LEU A 77 -7.55 -9.29 3.84
N ALA A 78 -6.71 -8.48 3.22
CA ALA A 78 -7.13 -7.31 2.46
C ALA A 78 -6.98 -7.59 0.96
N THR A 79 -8.01 -7.21 0.17
CA THR A 79 -7.90 -7.12 -1.28
C THR A 79 -8.43 -5.78 -1.79
N LYS A 80 -8.33 -5.54 -3.09
CA LYS A 80 -8.65 -4.25 -3.70
C LYS A 80 -9.48 -4.46 -4.96
N VAL A 81 -10.50 -3.64 -5.16
CA VAL A 81 -11.24 -3.51 -6.42
C VAL A 81 -10.24 -3.32 -7.55
N GLN A 82 -10.61 -3.75 -8.75
CA GLN A 82 -9.79 -3.58 -9.97
C GLN A 82 -9.17 -2.17 -10.00
N TYR A 83 -7.86 -2.09 -10.28
CA TYR A 83 -7.20 -0.79 -10.47
C TYR A 83 -7.83 -0.07 -11.66
N PRO A 84 -8.18 1.22 -11.55
CA PRO A 84 -8.87 1.95 -12.62
C PRO A 84 -7.90 2.28 -13.76
N GLY A 85 -7.63 1.29 -14.61
CA GLY A 85 -6.78 1.42 -15.79
C GLY A 85 -7.47 2.08 -16.98
N GLN A 86 -8.80 2.07 -16.99
CA GLN A 86 -9.65 2.74 -18.00
C GLN A 86 -10.72 3.58 -17.32
N PRO A 87 -11.15 4.69 -17.95
CA PRO A 87 -12.26 5.49 -17.46
C PRO A 87 -13.52 4.66 -17.24
N GLY A 88 -14.15 4.81 -16.09
CA GLY A 88 -15.35 4.08 -15.71
C GLY A 88 -15.11 2.66 -15.17
N ASP A 89 -13.88 2.30 -14.83
CA ASP A 89 -13.57 1.00 -14.20
C ASP A 89 -14.16 0.87 -12.78
N HIS A 90 -14.56 1.98 -12.17
CA HIS A 90 -15.28 1.97 -10.90
C HIS A 90 -16.78 2.30 -11.02
N ALA A 91 -17.36 2.26 -12.23
CA ALA A 91 -18.82 2.28 -12.37
C ALA A 91 -19.45 1.13 -11.57
N ALA A 92 -20.66 1.33 -11.04
CA ALA A 92 -21.31 0.44 -10.09
C ALA A 92 -21.27 -1.06 -10.50
N ALA A 93 -21.59 -1.37 -11.76
CA ALA A 93 -21.61 -2.73 -12.27
C ALA A 93 -20.21 -3.37 -12.26
N LYS A 94 -19.17 -2.62 -12.66
CA LYS A 94 -17.78 -3.10 -12.68
C LYS A 94 -17.20 -3.30 -11.29
N VAL A 95 -17.58 -2.45 -10.33
CA VAL A 95 -17.20 -2.64 -8.92
C VAL A 95 -17.78 -3.94 -8.38
N VAL A 96 -19.07 -4.19 -8.64
CA VAL A 96 -19.73 -5.44 -8.23
C VAL A 96 -19.04 -6.65 -8.86
N GLU A 97 -18.80 -6.63 -10.17
CA GLU A 97 -18.07 -7.70 -10.88
C GLU A 97 -16.68 -7.94 -10.29
N SER A 98 -15.93 -6.86 -10.03
CA SER A 98 -14.58 -6.96 -9.45
C SER A 98 -14.59 -7.62 -8.08
N VAL A 99 -15.49 -7.21 -7.19
CA VAL A 99 -15.60 -7.77 -5.83
C VAL A 99 -16.01 -9.24 -5.87
N GLU A 100 -17.05 -9.59 -6.63
CA GLU A 100 -17.52 -10.98 -6.74
C GLU A 100 -16.43 -11.88 -7.37
N THR A 101 -15.69 -11.37 -8.35
CA THR A 101 -14.55 -12.09 -8.94
C THR A 101 -13.45 -12.33 -7.92
N SER A 102 -13.05 -11.30 -7.16
CA SER A 102 -12.04 -11.44 -6.11
C SER A 102 -12.46 -12.48 -5.06
N LEU A 103 -13.70 -12.44 -4.59
CA LEU A 103 -14.21 -13.41 -3.62
C LEU A 103 -14.20 -14.84 -4.17
N LYS A 104 -14.60 -15.03 -5.42
CA LYS A 104 -14.55 -16.33 -6.12
C LYS A 104 -13.12 -16.84 -6.22
N GLU A 105 -12.18 -15.99 -6.66
CA GLU A 105 -10.76 -16.37 -6.80
C GLU A 105 -10.12 -16.69 -5.45
N LEU A 106 -10.44 -15.94 -4.41
CA LEU A 106 -9.97 -16.16 -3.03
C LEU A 106 -10.66 -17.36 -2.33
N GLY A 107 -11.74 -17.90 -2.91
CA GLY A 107 -12.50 -19.03 -2.33
C GLY A 107 -13.24 -18.67 -1.03
N THR A 108 -13.84 -17.49 -0.98
CA THR A 108 -14.54 -16.99 0.21
C THR A 108 -15.78 -16.19 -0.14
N ASP A 109 -16.70 -16.01 0.80
CA ASP A 109 -17.86 -15.14 0.65
C ASP A 109 -17.60 -13.72 1.16
N SER A 110 -16.51 -13.51 1.93
CA SER A 110 -16.17 -12.25 2.56
C SER A 110 -14.68 -12.11 2.78
N VAL A 111 -14.18 -10.85 2.76
CA VAL A 111 -12.82 -10.48 3.15
C VAL A 111 -12.83 -9.46 4.27
N ASP A 112 -11.72 -9.31 4.98
CA ASP A 112 -11.63 -8.38 6.11
C ASP A 112 -11.59 -6.92 5.65
N ILE A 113 -10.82 -6.62 4.60
CA ILE A 113 -10.71 -5.27 4.06
C ILE A 113 -10.86 -5.29 2.53
N MET A 114 -11.75 -4.45 2.01
CA MET A 114 -11.89 -4.18 0.60
C MET A 114 -11.46 -2.74 0.32
N TYR A 115 -10.41 -2.55 -0.48
CA TYR A 115 -9.94 -1.22 -0.86
C TYR A 115 -10.46 -0.79 -2.23
N LEU A 116 -10.75 0.50 -2.39
CA LEU A 116 -10.62 1.16 -3.69
C LEU A 116 -9.13 1.38 -3.97
N HIS A 117 -8.61 0.76 -5.04
CA HIS A 117 -7.16 0.70 -5.31
C HIS A 117 -6.54 2.05 -5.70
N ALA A 118 -7.32 2.87 -6.40
CA ALA A 118 -7.05 4.28 -6.69
C ALA A 118 -8.37 4.96 -7.05
N ALA A 119 -8.39 6.29 -7.15
CA ALA A 119 -9.56 7.04 -7.59
C ALA A 119 -9.80 6.87 -9.09
N ASP A 120 -10.99 6.43 -9.50
CA ASP A 120 -11.48 6.54 -10.87
C ASP A 120 -12.19 7.90 -11.02
N ARG A 121 -11.50 8.85 -11.62
CA ARG A 121 -12.02 10.21 -11.82
C ARG A 121 -12.91 10.36 -13.06
N ALA A 122 -13.31 9.24 -13.67
CA ALA A 122 -14.32 9.21 -14.72
C ALA A 122 -15.70 8.76 -14.22
N THR A 123 -15.77 8.27 -12.97
CA THR A 123 -17.00 7.85 -12.31
C THR A 123 -17.25 8.71 -11.08
N PRO A 124 -18.46 9.30 -10.89
CA PRO A 124 -18.80 9.98 -9.65
C PRO A 124 -18.60 9.07 -8.44
N PHE A 125 -17.91 9.52 -7.42
CA PHE A 125 -17.60 8.69 -6.25
C PHE A 125 -18.85 8.15 -5.57
N ALA A 126 -19.95 8.91 -5.57
CA ALA A 126 -21.22 8.46 -5.00
C ALA A 126 -21.74 7.17 -5.65
N GLU A 127 -21.61 6.99 -6.97
CA GLU A 127 -22.02 5.77 -7.68
C GLU A 127 -21.22 4.55 -7.18
N THR A 128 -19.90 4.70 -7.14
CA THR A 128 -18.97 3.67 -6.63
C THR A 128 -19.26 3.31 -5.17
N LEU A 129 -19.47 4.32 -4.33
CA LEU A 129 -19.69 4.15 -2.89
C LEU A 129 -21.04 3.50 -2.59
N GLU A 130 -22.09 3.85 -3.32
CA GLU A 130 -23.40 3.18 -3.20
C GLU A 130 -23.32 1.69 -3.53
N ALA A 131 -22.58 1.33 -4.59
CA ALA A 131 -22.36 -0.07 -4.95
C ALA A 131 -21.60 -0.83 -3.85
N LEU A 132 -20.55 -0.22 -3.28
CA LEU A 132 -19.80 -0.81 -2.16
C LEU A 132 -20.65 -0.92 -0.90
N ASP A 133 -21.50 0.04 -0.59
CA ASP A 133 -22.42 -0.05 0.55
C ASP A 133 -23.38 -1.23 0.41
N LYS A 134 -23.96 -1.42 -0.79
CA LYS A 134 -24.81 -2.57 -1.09
C LYS A 134 -24.08 -3.91 -0.91
N LEU A 135 -22.82 -3.98 -1.32
CA LEU A 135 -21.97 -5.17 -1.11
C LEU A 135 -21.61 -5.38 0.37
N HIS A 136 -21.30 -4.31 1.10
CA HIS A 136 -21.05 -4.37 2.54
C HIS A 136 -22.30 -4.87 3.31
N LYS A 137 -23.49 -4.37 3.00
CA LYS A 137 -24.76 -4.84 3.58
C LYS A 137 -25.04 -6.31 3.29
N LYS A 138 -24.50 -6.86 2.20
CA LYS A 138 -24.51 -8.29 1.86
C LYS A 138 -23.40 -9.09 2.55
N GLY A 139 -22.58 -8.46 3.40
CA GLY A 139 -21.49 -9.12 4.13
C GLY A 139 -20.27 -9.48 3.27
N LYS A 140 -20.09 -8.88 2.11
CA LYS A 140 -18.97 -9.20 1.19
C LYS A 140 -17.61 -8.75 1.69
N PHE A 141 -17.56 -7.82 2.60
CA PHE A 141 -16.36 -7.39 3.32
C PHE A 141 -16.71 -6.75 4.66
N VAL A 142 -15.72 -6.65 5.56
CA VAL A 142 -15.90 -6.08 6.90
C VAL A 142 -15.60 -4.59 6.92
N LYS A 143 -14.46 -4.16 6.35
CA LYS A 143 -14.02 -2.75 6.31
C LYS A 143 -13.85 -2.27 4.89
N LEU A 144 -14.24 -1.02 4.65
CA LEU A 144 -13.90 -0.28 3.44
C LEU A 144 -12.59 0.48 3.64
N GLY A 145 -11.70 0.42 2.64
CA GLY A 145 -10.47 1.18 2.59
C GLY A 145 -10.34 2.03 1.32
N LEU A 146 -9.49 3.04 1.40
CA LEU A 146 -9.08 3.85 0.25
C LEU A 146 -7.58 3.69 0.01
N SER A 147 -7.14 3.83 -1.22
CA SER A 147 -5.73 3.82 -1.58
C SER A 147 -5.45 4.82 -2.70
N ASN A 148 -4.37 5.59 -2.58
CA ASN A 148 -3.91 6.50 -3.64
C ASN A 148 -4.90 7.62 -4.03
N PHE A 149 -5.76 8.03 -3.13
CA PHE A 149 -6.64 9.20 -3.22
C PHE A 149 -5.94 10.43 -2.67
N THR A 150 -6.33 11.62 -3.12
CA THR A 150 -5.90 12.88 -2.48
C THR A 150 -6.61 13.10 -1.14
N ALA A 151 -6.08 13.98 -0.31
CA ALA A 151 -6.68 14.31 0.99
C ALA A 151 -8.10 14.91 0.84
N PHE A 152 -8.33 15.75 -0.16
CA PHE A 152 -9.68 16.32 -0.40
C PHE A 152 -10.66 15.27 -0.94
N GLU A 153 -10.21 14.31 -1.75
CA GLU A 153 -11.03 13.18 -2.18
C GLU A 153 -11.39 12.25 -1.02
N VAL A 154 -10.47 12.04 -0.07
CA VAL A 154 -10.80 11.34 1.18
C VAL A 154 -11.92 12.06 1.93
N ALA A 155 -11.85 13.39 2.04
CA ALA A 155 -12.91 14.18 2.68
C ALA A 155 -14.25 14.03 1.95
N GLU A 156 -14.26 14.13 0.61
CA GLU A 156 -15.45 13.93 -0.21
C GLU A 156 -16.07 12.55 0.02
N VAL A 157 -15.27 11.49 -0.08
CA VAL A 157 -15.73 10.10 0.13
C VAL A 157 -16.33 9.92 1.53
N VAL A 158 -15.64 10.37 2.57
CA VAL A 158 -16.13 10.22 3.96
C VAL A 158 -17.43 10.96 4.18
N LEU A 159 -17.54 12.20 3.68
CA LEU A 159 -18.74 13.01 3.83
C LEU A 159 -19.91 12.46 3.00
N THR A 160 -19.64 11.99 1.77
CA THR A 160 -20.65 11.33 0.93
C THR A 160 -21.21 10.09 1.63
N CYS A 161 -20.36 9.23 2.19
CA CYS A 161 -20.81 8.08 2.97
C CYS A 161 -21.64 8.51 4.19
N LYS A 162 -21.16 9.52 4.94
CA LYS A 162 -21.85 10.02 6.14
C LYS A 162 -23.26 10.52 5.84
N TYR A 163 -23.42 11.35 4.81
CA TYR A 163 -24.71 11.97 4.51
C TYR A 163 -25.71 10.99 3.87
N ASN A 164 -25.23 9.92 3.23
CA ASN A 164 -26.09 8.88 2.66
C ASN A 164 -26.30 7.68 3.61
N GLY A 165 -25.68 7.66 4.80
CA GLY A 165 -25.78 6.52 5.71
C GLY A 165 -25.12 5.25 5.17
N TRP A 166 -24.11 5.41 4.32
CA TRP A 166 -23.34 4.31 3.73
C TRP A 166 -22.13 3.93 4.59
N VAL A 167 -21.60 2.72 4.34
CA VAL A 167 -20.34 2.27 4.94
C VAL A 167 -19.25 3.27 4.61
N ARG A 168 -18.58 3.81 5.62
CA ARG A 168 -17.47 4.76 5.43
C ARG A 168 -16.13 4.03 5.43
N PRO A 169 -15.13 4.54 4.71
CA PRO A 169 -13.78 4.03 4.84
C PRO A 169 -13.23 4.25 6.26
N THR A 170 -12.49 3.28 6.75
CA THR A 170 -11.83 3.32 8.08
C THR A 170 -10.34 3.10 8.01
N VAL A 171 -9.81 2.82 6.82
CA VAL A 171 -8.38 2.61 6.59
C VAL A 171 -7.98 3.22 5.25
N TYR A 172 -6.79 3.80 5.22
CA TYR A 172 -6.16 4.32 3.99
C TYR A 172 -4.84 3.60 3.77
N GLN A 173 -4.58 3.18 2.52
CA GLN A 173 -3.32 2.59 2.13
C GLN A 173 -2.56 3.56 1.21
N GLY A 174 -1.35 3.98 1.59
CA GLY A 174 -0.57 4.97 0.85
C GLY A 174 0.91 4.68 0.75
N MET A 175 1.56 5.27 -0.27
CA MET A 175 3.01 5.22 -0.41
C MET A 175 3.67 6.14 0.60
N TYR A 176 4.60 5.57 1.39
CA TYR A 176 5.35 6.34 2.36
C TYR A 176 6.69 5.68 2.69
N ASN A 177 7.75 6.45 2.66
CA ASN A 177 9.10 6.04 3.05
C ASN A 177 9.97 7.29 3.27
N VAL A 178 11.20 7.10 3.70
CA VAL A 178 12.16 8.16 4.03
C VAL A 178 12.28 9.25 2.97
N ILE A 179 12.28 8.89 1.67
CA ILE A 179 12.46 9.81 0.54
C ILE A 179 11.16 10.14 -0.20
N THR A 180 10.01 9.74 0.35
CA THR A 180 8.68 10.02 -0.21
C THR A 180 7.72 10.30 0.94
N ARG A 181 7.69 11.56 1.41
CA ARG A 181 6.97 11.99 2.62
C ARG A 181 5.87 13.02 2.34
N SER A 182 5.41 13.13 1.09
CA SER A 182 4.41 14.13 0.68
C SER A 182 3.04 13.97 1.37
N ILE A 183 2.77 12.84 2.01
CA ILE A 183 1.53 12.62 2.77
C ILE A 183 1.50 13.35 4.12
N GLU A 184 2.65 13.78 4.65
CA GLU A 184 2.76 14.32 6.00
C GLU A 184 1.99 15.63 6.23
N PRO A 185 2.08 16.64 5.32
CA PRO A 185 1.51 17.97 5.61
C PRO A 185 -0.01 18.02 5.48
N GLU A 186 -0.63 17.14 4.70
CA GLU A 186 -2.07 17.23 4.39
C GLU A 186 -2.80 15.91 4.59
N LEU A 187 -2.36 14.82 3.96
CA LEU A 187 -3.08 13.55 4.00
C LEU A 187 -3.14 12.97 5.42
N ILE A 188 -2.03 12.89 6.13
CA ILE A 188 -2.01 12.36 7.51
C ILE A 188 -2.97 13.16 8.42
N PRO A 189 -2.91 14.50 8.47
CA PRO A 189 -3.90 15.29 9.20
C PRO A 189 -5.36 15.01 8.81
N ALA A 190 -5.64 14.86 7.50
CA ALA A 190 -6.99 14.52 7.03
C ALA A 190 -7.44 13.14 7.53
N LEU A 191 -6.58 12.11 7.43
CA LEU A 191 -6.88 10.77 7.93
C LEU A 191 -7.18 10.78 9.43
N ARG A 192 -6.38 11.51 10.23
CA ARG A 192 -6.61 11.63 11.67
C ARG A 192 -7.93 12.32 11.98
N ARG A 193 -8.27 13.40 11.24
CA ARG A 193 -9.52 14.14 11.41
C ARG A 193 -10.74 13.27 11.11
N TYR A 194 -10.65 12.41 10.09
CA TYR A 194 -11.78 11.56 9.69
C TYR A 194 -11.75 10.16 10.32
N GLY A 195 -10.77 9.86 11.17
CA GLY A 195 -10.67 8.59 11.89
C GLY A 195 -10.40 7.40 10.97
N LEU A 196 -9.44 7.56 10.03
CA LEU A 196 -8.90 6.48 9.22
C LEU A 196 -7.52 6.07 9.74
N ASP A 197 -7.31 4.77 9.87
CA ASP A 197 -5.98 4.20 10.08
C ASP A 197 -5.14 4.36 8.80
N LEU A 198 -3.83 4.50 8.95
CA LEU A 198 -2.90 4.59 7.84
C LEU A 198 -2.06 3.31 7.72
N VAL A 199 -2.19 2.63 6.59
CA VAL A 199 -1.32 1.52 6.22
C VAL A 199 -0.39 1.99 5.11
N VAL A 200 0.92 1.79 5.26
CA VAL A 200 1.88 2.28 4.27
C VAL A 200 2.53 1.15 3.51
N TYR A 201 2.67 1.34 2.21
CA TYR A 201 3.40 0.45 1.33
C TYR A 201 4.70 1.09 0.83
N ASN A 202 5.59 0.25 0.31
CA ASN A 202 6.86 0.68 -0.30
C ASN A 202 7.87 1.32 0.68
N PRO A 203 8.00 0.79 1.91
CA PRO A 203 8.92 1.35 2.92
C PRO A 203 10.38 1.36 2.47
N LEU A 204 10.76 0.45 1.56
CA LEU A 204 12.11 0.34 1.00
C LEU A 204 12.26 1.02 -0.37
N ALA A 205 11.35 1.94 -0.75
CA ALA A 205 11.38 2.68 -2.01
C ALA A 205 11.58 1.76 -3.24
N GLY A 206 10.81 0.64 -3.31
CA GLY A 206 10.91 -0.33 -4.41
C GLY A 206 12.18 -1.18 -4.38
N GLY A 207 12.98 -1.09 -3.35
CA GLY A 207 14.27 -1.77 -3.20
C GLY A 207 15.49 -0.85 -3.40
N LEU A 208 15.31 0.46 -3.56
CA LEU A 208 16.43 1.42 -3.58
C LEU A 208 17.25 1.38 -2.29
N PHE A 209 16.58 1.19 -1.15
CA PHE A 209 17.26 1.01 0.15
C PHE A 209 18.04 -0.31 0.27
N SER A 210 18.09 -1.15 -0.76
CA SER A 210 19.07 -2.26 -0.80
C SER A 210 20.51 -1.75 -1.02
N GLY A 211 20.67 -0.51 -1.47
CA GLY A 211 21.98 0.07 -1.79
C GLY A 211 22.62 -0.49 -3.07
N LYS A 212 21.93 -1.35 -3.82
CA LYS A 212 22.46 -1.99 -5.04
C LYS A 212 22.41 -1.06 -6.27
N ILE A 213 21.47 -0.13 -6.31
CA ILE A 213 21.27 0.79 -7.42
C ILE A 213 21.88 2.13 -7.05
N LYS A 214 22.98 2.51 -7.72
CA LYS A 214 23.81 3.67 -7.36
C LYS A 214 23.63 4.86 -8.31
N SER A 215 22.96 4.69 -9.45
CA SER A 215 22.76 5.73 -10.45
C SER A 215 21.42 5.59 -11.15
N LYS A 216 20.82 6.73 -11.51
CA LYS A 216 19.60 6.77 -12.34
C LYS A 216 19.84 6.33 -13.79
N ASP A 217 21.10 6.40 -14.23
CA ASP A 217 21.49 6.14 -15.62
C ASP A 217 21.70 4.64 -15.90
N ILE A 218 21.70 3.81 -14.85
CA ILE A 218 21.89 2.36 -14.96
C ILE A 218 20.56 1.65 -14.65
N VAL A 219 19.96 1.09 -15.68
CA VAL A 219 18.78 0.21 -15.51
C VAL A 219 19.26 -1.15 -15.05
N PRO A 220 18.83 -1.64 -13.86
CA PRO A 220 19.24 -2.95 -13.38
C PRO A 220 18.66 -4.06 -14.28
N SER A 221 19.42 -5.15 -14.46
CA SER A 221 18.99 -6.33 -15.23
C SER A 221 17.85 -7.10 -14.54
N GLU A 222 17.75 -6.96 -13.22
CA GLU A 222 16.79 -7.68 -12.38
C GLU A 222 16.06 -6.78 -11.38
N GLY A 223 15.02 -7.32 -10.78
CA GLY A 223 14.28 -6.64 -9.73
C GLY A 223 13.23 -5.66 -10.26
N ARG A 224 12.67 -4.88 -9.35
CA ARG A 224 11.49 -4.05 -9.62
C ARG A 224 11.73 -2.88 -10.57
N PHE A 225 12.99 -2.48 -10.76
CA PHE A 225 13.39 -1.39 -11.63
C PHE A 225 13.85 -1.86 -13.03
N SER A 226 13.93 -3.18 -13.27
CA SER A 226 14.38 -3.74 -14.54
C SER A 226 13.34 -3.56 -15.66
N ASP A 227 13.77 -3.62 -16.90
CA ASP A 227 12.86 -3.63 -18.07
C ASP A 227 12.10 -4.96 -18.19
N ASN A 228 12.62 -6.02 -17.60
CA ASN A 228 11.97 -7.33 -17.55
C ASN A 228 10.78 -7.39 -16.57
N HIS A 229 10.57 -6.32 -15.78
CA HIS A 229 9.44 -6.23 -14.86
C HIS A 229 8.37 -5.30 -15.41
N GLY A 230 7.13 -5.77 -15.57
CA GLY A 230 6.02 -5.01 -16.19
C GLY A 230 5.72 -3.65 -15.54
N THR A 231 6.17 -3.41 -14.30
CA THR A 231 6.06 -2.11 -13.62
C THR A 231 7.38 -1.36 -13.52
N GLY A 232 8.47 -1.85 -14.11
CA GLY A 232 9.81 -1.28 -13.98
C GLY A 232 9.89 0.19 -14.42
N GLY A 233 9.31 0.50 -15.57
CA GLY A 233 9.22 1.87 -16.06
C GLY A 233 8.50 2.82 -15.09
N ASN A 234 7.42 2.38 -14.44
CA ASN A 234 6.68 3.20 -13.47
C ASN A 234 7.51 3.45 -12.20
N TYR A 235 8.28 2.45 -11.74
CA TYR A 235 9.16 2.62 -10.59
C TYR A 235 10.34 3.55 -10.92
N ARG A 236 10.91 3.46 -12.12
CA ARG A 236 11.94 4.41 -12.57
C ARG A 236 11.39 5.82 -12.70
N LYS A 237 10.23 6.04 -13.29
CA LYS A 237 9.57 7.36 -13.33
C LYS A 237 9.39 7.96 -11.94
N ARG A 238 9.13 7.13 -10.94
CA ARG A 238 8.93 7.55 -9.55
C ARG A 238 10.23 7.93 -8.86
N TYR A 239 11.31 7.19 -9.06
CA TYR A 239 12.50 7.26 -8.23
C TYR A 239 13.80 7.61 -8.96
N PHE A 240 13.93 7.44 -10.29
CA PHE A 240 15.19 7.71 -11.01
C PHE A 240 15.33 9.19 -11.30
N ARG A 241 15.62 9.97 -10.25
CA ARG A 241 15.83 11.40 -10.26
C ARG A 241 17.14 11.72 -9.59
N GLU A 242 17.81 12.80 -10.03
CA GLU A 242 19.09 13.25 -9.46
C GLU A 242 18.98 13.46 -7.93
N SER A 243 17.93 14.14 -7.50
CA SER A 243 17.65 14.41 -6.09
C SER A 243 17.49 13.14 -5.26
N THR A 244 16.87 12.09 -5.82
CA THR A 244 16.72 10.79 -5.15
C THR A 244 18.08 10.16 -4.86
N PHE A 245 18.98 10.11 -5.85
CA PHE A 245 20.29 9.49 -5.66
C PHE A 245 21.19 10.34 -4.74
N LYS A 246 21.10 11.67 -4.82
CA LYS A 246 21.77 12.57 -3.87
C LYS A 246 21.27 12.36 -2.44
N ALA A 247 19.96 12.20 -2.26
CA ALA A 247 19.38 11.89 -0.96
C ALA A 247 19.89 10.53 -0.42
N LEU A 248 19.94 9.49 -1.26
CA LEU A 248 20.47 8.18 -0.87
C LEU A 248 21.95 8.25 -0.44
N GLN A 249 22.79 9.01 -1.15
CA GLN A 249 24.20 9.22 -0.78
C GLN A 249 24.33 9.89 0.60
N THR A 250 23.47 10.88 0.90
CA THR A 250 23.44 11.53 2.22
C THR A 250 23.11 10.51 3.33
N ILE A 251 22.16 9.61 3.06
CA ILE A 251 21.78 8.54 4.01
C ILE A 251 22.93 7.54 4.17
N GLU A 252 23.54 7.08 3.09
CA GLU A 252 24.64 6.09 3.12
C GLU A 252 25.77 6.52 4.02
N ALA A 253 26.21 7.78 3.92
CA ALA A 253 27.29 8.29 4.76
C ALA A 253 26.99 8.21 6.26
N ALA A 254 25.76 8.51 6.67
CA ALA A 254 25.34 8.40 8.06
C ALA A 254 25.16 6.94 8.53
N VAL A 255 24.66 6.09 7.64
CA VAL A 255 24.44 4.66 7.89
C VAL A 255 25.75 3.94 8.10
N GLU A 256 26.76 4.16 7.23
CA GLU A 256 28.09 3.56 7.34
C GLU A 256 28.80 3.98 8.62
N LYS A 257 28.75 5.28 8.95
CA LYS A 257 29.34 5.81 10.20
C LYS A 257 28.79 5.14 11.45
N ASN A 258 27.53 4.74 11.43
CA ASN A 258 26.83 4.14 12.59
C ASN A 258 26.77 2.61 12.53
N GLY A 259 27.42 1.95 11.58
CA GLY A 259 27.42 0.49 11.44
C GLY A 259 26.05 -0.10 11.16
N LEU A 260 25.16 0.66 10.52
CA LEU A 260 23.82 0.24 10.15
C LEU A 260 23.77 -0.21 8.68
N SER A 261 22.67 -0.82 8.27
CA SER A 261 22.35 -1.03 6.86
C SER A 261 21.25 -0.06 6.39
N MET A 262 21.21 0.23 5.09
CA MET A 262 20.19 1.08 4.49
C MET A 262 18.78 0.50 4.71
N ILE A 263 18.60 -0.83 4.56
CA ILE A 263 17.32 -1.52 4.79
C ILE A 263 16.88 -1.37 6.25
N GLU A 264 17.78 -1.65 7.19
CA GLU A 264 17.54 -1.48 8.62
C GLU A 264 17.09 -0.05 8.94
N THR A 265 17.81 0.93 8.40
CA THR A 265 17.54 2.34 8.64
C THR A 265 16.15 2.73 8.13
N ALA A 266 15.78 2.33 6.91
CA ALA A 266 14.47 2.63 6.34
C ALA A 266 13.31 1.99 7.13
N LEU A 267 13.46 0.73 7.53
CA LEU A 267 12.42 0.02 8.28
C LEU A 267 12.26 0.56 9.70
N ARG A 268 13.36 0.80 10.42
CA ARG A 268 13.33 1.39 11.77
C ARG A 268 12.80 2.81 11.76
N TRP A 269 13.14 3.62 10.74
CA TRP A 269 12.57 4.94 10.58
C TRP A 269 11.04 4.86 10.42
N THR A 270 10.56 3.94 9.59
CA THR A 270 9.12 3.79 9.35
C THR A 270 8.36 3.46 10.65
N VAL A 271 8.94 2.62 11.52
CA VAL A 271 8.32 2.23 12.80
C VAL A 271 8.40 3.34 13.84
N HIS A 272 9.56 4.00 13.98
CA HIS A 272 9.86 4.79 15.18
C HIS A 272 9.90 6.30 14.94
N HIS A 273 10.09 6.76 13.70
CA HIS A 273 10.37 8.17 13.39
C HIS A 273 9.46 8.77 12.33
N SER A 274 8.53 7.98 11.79
CA SER A 274 7.57 8.44 10.79
C SER A 274 6.31 9.05 11.42
N GLY A 275 5.40 9.55 10.59
CA GLY A 275 4.08 10.04 11.03
C GLY A 275 3.07 8.93 11.39
N LEU A 276 3.49 7.67 11.42
CA LEU A 276 2.61 6.54 11.76
C LEU A 276 2.36 6.45 13.27
N LYS A 277 1.14 6.07 13.62
CA LYS A 277 0.73 5.71 14.99
C LYS A 277 0.65 4.18 15.11
N ILE A 278 1.81 3.52 15.12
CA ILE A 278 1.89 2.07 15.23
C ILE A 278 1.71 1.61 16.67
N LYS A 279 2.41 2.25 17.60
CA LYS A 279 2.40 1.90 19.03
C LYS A 279 1.10 2.31 19.73
N ASP A 280 0.64 3.53 19.43
CA ASP A 280 -0.50 4.17 20.10
C ASP A 280 -1.75 4.24 19.20
N GLY A 281 -1.79 3.44 18.15
CA GLY A 281 -2.87 3.41 17.17
C GLY A 281 -2.95 2.10 16.43
N ASN A 282 -3.53 2.12 15.24
CA ASN A 282 -3.73 0.94 14.42
C ASN A 282 -3.14 1.12 13.00
N ASP A 283 -2.16 2.00 12.87
CA ASP A 283 -1.42 2.15 11.62
C ASP A 283 -0.56 0.92 11.35
N GLY A 284 -0.23 0.67 10.09
CA GLY A 284 0.49 -0.54 9.71
C GLY A 284 1.48 -0.33 8.57
N ILE A 285 2.39 -1.29 8.44
CA ILE A 285 3.44 -1.31 7.43
C ILE A 285 3.29 -2.56 6.57
N ILE A 286 3.16 -2.37 5.25
CA ILE A 286 3.20 -3.47 4.28
C ILE A 286 4.65 -3.68 3.84
N ILE A 287 5.15 -4.89 4.07
CA ILE A 287 6.45 -5.33 3.56
C ILE A 287 6.27 -6.25 2.36
N GLY A 288 6.97 -5.95 1.26
CA GLY A 288 7.09 -6.84 0.10
C GLY A 288 8.41 -7.60 0.17
N ILE A 289 8.39 -8.83 -0.31
CA ILE A 289 9.56 -9.71 -0.32
C ILE A 289 9.73 -10.38 -1.69
N SER A 290 10.92 -10.91 -1.96
CA SER A 290 11.23 -11.78 -3.09
C SER A 290 11.81 -13.13 -2.68
N SER A 291 12.04 -13.33 -1.37
CA SER A 291 12.46 -14.61 -0.78
C SER A 291 12.06 -14.70 0.68
N VAL A 292 12.02 -15.91 1.23
CA VAL A 292 11.77 -16.16 2.67
C VAL A 292 12.85 -15.52 3.53
N GLN A 293 14.12 -15.58 3.11
CA GLN A 293 15.22 -14.94 3.83
C GLN A 293 15.02 -13.42 3.96
N GLN A 294 14.55 -12.75 2.89
CA GLN A 294 14.22 -11.32 2.98
C GLN A 294 13.10 -11.04 3.99
N LEU A 295 12.12 -11.95 4.12
CA LEU A 295 11.08 -11.80 5.14
C LEU A 295 11.69 -11.83 6.54
N GLU A 296 12.50 -12.84 6.85
CA GLU A 296 13.17 -12.97 8.15
C GLU A 296 14.04 -11.76 8.46
N ASP A 297 14.84 -11.32 7.51
CA ASP A 297 15.71 -10.15 7.66
C ASP A 297 14.90 -8.87 7.90
N ASN A 298 13.84 -8.63 7.12
CA ASN A 298 12.98 -7.46 7.29
C ASN A 298 12.28 -7.46 8.66
N LEU A 299 11.76 -8.60 9.10
CA LEU A 299 11.14 -8.72 10.43
C LEU A 299 12.15 -8.47 11.55
N ASN A 300 13.38 -9.00 11.43
CA ASN A 300 14.45 -8.73 12.38
C ASN A 300 14.77 -7.23 12.47
N GLN A 301 14.72 -6.49 11.36
CA GLN A 301 14.99 -5.05 11.38
C GLN A 301 13.82 -4.25 11.96
N LEU A 302 12.58 -4.61 11.64
CA LEU A 302 11.36 -3.93 12.14
C LEU A 302 11.23 -4.05 13.67
N GLU A 303 11.71 -5.15 14.25
CA GLU A 303 11.63 -5.41 15.69
C GLU A 303 12.75 -4.72 16.52
N LYS A 304 13.70 -4.05 15.85
CA LYS A 304 14.73 -3.25 16.55
C LYS A 304 14.18 -1.92 17.06
N GLY A 305 14.88 -1.33 18.01
CA GLY A 305 14.54 -0.03 18.59
C GLY A 305 14.79 1.17 17.67
N PRO A 306 14.57 2.41 18.16
CA PRO A 306 14.72 3.63 17.37
C PRO A 306 16.17 3.85 16.90
N LEU A 307 16.31 4.63 15.82
CA LEU A 307 17.59 5.02 15.23
C LEU A 307 18.34 6.05 16.11
N PRO A 308 19.68 6.14 16.00
CA PRO A 308 20.44 7.25 16.56
C PRO A 308 19.99 8.59 15.95
N GLU A 309 20.01 9.65 16.76
CA GLU A 309 19.54 10.99 16.37
C GLU A 309 20.26 11.54 15.13
N GLU A 310 21.59 11.35 15.04
CA GLU A 310 22.34 11.82 13.86
C GLU A 310 21.92 11.12 12.55
N VAL A 311 21.45 9.86 12.63
CA VAL A 311 20.91 9.15 11.46
C VAL A 311 19.55 9.74 11.10
N VAL A 312 18.68 10.00 12.07
CA VAL A 312 17.37 10.64 11.83
C VAL A 312 17.55 12.00 11.17
N GLN A 313 18.50 12.81 11.63
CA GLN A 313 18.83 14.10 11.01
C GLN A 313 19.29 13.96 9.55
N ALA A 314 20.10 12.95 9.25
CA ALA A 314 20.51 12.65 7.87
C ALA A 314 19.33 12.24 6.99
N LEU A 315 18.37 11.48 7.54
CA LEU A 315 17.12 11.12 6.83
C LEU A 315 16.24 12.35 6.55
N ASP A 316 16.15 13.29 7.48
CA ASP A 316 15.42 14.55 7.27
C ASP A 316 16.10 15.45 6.23
N GLN A 317 17.43 15.51 6.22
CA GLN A 317 18.20 16.19 5.17
C GLN A 317 17.97 15.53 3.80
N ALA A 318 17.97 14.20 3.74
CA ALA A 318 17.71 13.46 2.52
C ALA A 318 16.30 13.75 1.97
N TRP A 319 15.29 13.83 2.85
CA TRP A 319 13.96 14.25 2.46
C TRP A 319 13.95 15.70 1.94
N ALA A 320 14.63 16.62 2.59
CA ALA A 320 14.71 17.99 2.11
C ALA A 320 15.32 18.09 0.70
N ILE A 321 16.28 17.20 0.37
CA ILE A 321 16.88 17.11 -0.98
C ILE A 321 15.88 16.55 -2.00
N SER A 322 15.14 15.50 -1.68
CA SER A 322 14.24 14.81 -2.62
C SER A 322 12.85 15.44 -2.74
N LYS A 323 12.45 16.28 -1.78
CA LYS A 323 11.09 16.82 -1.64
C LYS A 323 10.59 17.59 -2.86
N ALA A 324 11.50 18.37 -3.49
CA ALA A 324 11.12 19.33 -4.55
C ALA A 324 10.60 18.64 -5.82
N ASP A 325 11.09 17.44 -6.12
CA ASP A 325 10.72 16.70 -7.33
C ASP A 325 10.21 15.28 -7.03
N THR A 326 9.83 15.00 -5.77
CA THR A 326 9.21 13.74 -5.41
C THR A 326 7.87 13.55 -6.12
N THR A 327 7.49 12.30 -6.34
CA THR A 327 6.21 11.97 -6.98
C THR A 327 5.02 12.28 -6.07
N ASN A 328 3.87 12.54 -6.67
CA ASN A 328 2.61 12.67 -5.95
C ASN A 328 2.30 11.38 -5.16
N TYR A 329 1.61 11.51 -4.02
CA TYR A 329 1.17 10.37 -3.23
C TYR A 329 -0.13 9.73 -3.77
N TRP A 330 -0.87 10.43 -4.63
CA TRP A 330 -2.02 9.88 -5.34
C TRP A 330 -1.62 9.30 -6.68
N HIS A 331 -2.46 8.43 -7.23
CA HIS A 331 -2.27 7.86 -8.55
C HIS A 331 -3.21 8.50 -9.59
N LEU A 332 -2.83 8.35 -10.86
CA LEU A 332 -3.54 8.87 -12.03
C LEU A 332 -3.62 10.41 -12.07
N ASP A 333 -3.99 10.93 -13.22
CA ASP A 333 -4.10 12.38 -13.41
C ASP A 333 -5.28 12.93 -12.61
N LEU A 334 -5.10 14.08 -11.99
CA LEU A 334 -6.11 14.76 -11.20
C LEU A 334 -7.06 15.55 -12.12
N GLU A 335 -7.77 14.82 -12.96
CA GLU A 335 -8.69 15.36 -13.95
C GLU A 335 -10.00 14.57 -13.93
N TYR A 336 -11.09 15.24 -13.56
CA TYR A 336 -12.42 14.63 -13.52
C TYR A 336 -13.06 14.66 -14.92
N LYS A 337 -13.58 13.51 -15.36
CA LYS A 337 -14.21 13.31 -16.68
C LYS A 337 -15.74 13.42 -16.64
N TYR A 338 -16.32 13.92 -15.56
CA TYR A 338 -17.74 14.17 -15.37
C TYR A 338 -17.96 15.59 -14.83
N ASN A 339 -19.20 16.08 -14.88
CA ASN A 339 -19.55 17.36 -14.28
C ASN A 339 -19.58 17.22 -12.75
N THR A 340 -18.51 17.64 -12.10
CA THR A 340 -18.35 17.52 -10.64
C THR A 340 -19.38 18.34 -9.88
N ARG A 341 -19.81 19.49 -10.42
CA ARG A 341 -20.83 20.33 -9.80
C ARG A 341 -22.17 19.59 -9.72
N ASP A 342 -22.61 19.00 -10.83
CA ASP A 342 -23.87 18.26 -10.89
C ASP A 342 -23.82 16.97 -10.05
N ALA A 343 -22.64 16.36 -9.94
CA ALA A 343 -22.43 15.17 -9.12
C ALA A 343 -22.42 15.46 -7.60
N LEU A 344 -21.98 16.66 -7.20
CA LEU A 344 -21.81 17.02 -5.78
C LEU A 344 -22.98 17.84 -5.22
N PHE A 345 -23.69 18.57 -6.05
CA PHE A 345 -24.70 19.53 -5.59
C PHE A 345 -26.06 19.26 -6.22
N SER A 346 -27.11 19.40 -5.45
CA SER A 346 -28.48 19.33 -5.95
C SER A 346 -28.73 20.40 -7.01
N ALA A 347 -29.63 20.13 -7.96
CA ALA A 347 -30.05 21.13 -8.92
C ALA A 347 -30.59 22.37 -8.19
N GLY A 348 -29.99 23.54 -8.47
CA GLY A 348 -30.34 24.80 -7.81
C GLY A 348 -29.59 25.14 -6.53
N ALA A 349 -28.65 24.30 -6.05
CA ALA A 349 -27.73 24.68 -4.98
C ALA A 349 -26.87 25.89 -5.42
N LYS A 350 -26.83 26.95 -4.58
CA LYS A 350 -26.05 28.17 -4.83
C LYS A 350 -24.66 28.07 -4.23
#